data_696727f7ccd03e706ff0fda9213a39e9
#
_entry.id   696727f7ccd03e706ff0fda9213a39e9
#
_cell.length_a   1.000
_cell.length_b   1.000
_cell.length_c   1.000
_cell.angle_alpha   90.00
_cell.angle_beta   90.00
_cell.angle_gamma   90.00
#
_symmetry.space_group_name_H-M   'P 1'
#
loop_
_entity.id
_entity.type
_entity.pdbx_description
1 polymer ?
#
loop_
_entity_poly.entity_id
_entity_poly.type
_entity_poly.pdbx_seq_one_letter_code
_entity_poly.pdbx_strand_id
1 'polypeptide(L)'
;MIPSYYVPLDEFIYTPNGKIDRKKLPLPQNLSKLCGEEYIAPGNELEKKLVDIFQKVLNVSPIGINDNFFELGGDSLLAMKLNIELLEIKNKISYSDIFKCSTVLDIEEKINSNDEFKHNKIEEIPESSLNILKNTRNDEKIQEYHPRNILLTGVTGYLGIHILEEFLKNENGKIYCIIRKEPGMSITRKITQKLTYYFGEKYNKYIGDKIVLVQGDICQPNFGLSDKDLLKISEEVDLVINSAANVAHFGVYDKFYDTNVKSVKYIVDFCKTFNKRFYQISTTGVSGKKLSGEYGNKKEFNESSLYIGQYLDNVYTYTKFEAETIILNAIANGVDAYILRLGNLMPRLCDGHFQENINENAFITKVALFMKIGIIPEYLLENQLEFTPVDIAANAIYKIVTNFSKTNRIFHVYNHNVVTLKDYFDIIKEFGYKMEVVPETIFKKQISEILKNEQKKINLQNIVSDLDNNYHLNYNSDIILNSNFTINYLKKCKFNWPEISNNYISKFIELIRKEI
;
A
#
# COMPACT_ATOMS: atom_id res chain seq x y z
N MET A 1 2.37 -12.23 18.03
CA MET A 1 3.81 -12.06 17.70
C MET A 1 4.42 -13.44 17.53
N ILE A 2 5.03 -13.69 16.39
CA ILE A 2 5.83 -14.89 16.16
C ILE A 2 7.25 -14.52 16.56
N PRO A 3 7.97 -15.28 17.41
CA PRO A 3 9.36 -15.00 17.76
C PRO A 3 10.24 -15.05 16.52
N SER A 4 11.21 -14.12 16.41
CA SER A 4 12.18 -14.12 15.31
C SER A 4 13.17 -15.30 15.40
N TYR A 5 13.38 -15.84 16.60
CA TYR A 5 14.30 -16.95 16.85
C TYR A 5 13.75 -17.94 17.86
N TYR A 6 14.09 -19.21 17.66
CA TYR A 6 13.84 -20.31 18.59
C TYR A 6 15.19 -20.89 18.99
N VAL A 7 15.53 -20.79 20.29
CA VAL A 7 16.75 -21.39 20.83
C VAL A 7 16.36 -22.66 21.58
N PRO A 8 16.72 -23.86 21.07
CA PRO A 8 16.46 -25.10 21.79
C PRO A 8 17.28 -25.14 23.08
N LEU A 9 16.69 -25.61 24.15
CA LEU A 9 17.33 -25.82 25.45
C LEU A 9 17.09 -27.27 25.87
N ASP A 10 18.12 -27.93 26.34
CA ASP A 10 17.98 -29.27 26.89
C ASP A 10 17.21 -29.22 28.24
N GLU A 11 17.47 -28.20 29.05
CA GLU A 11 16.79 -27.97 30.34
C GLU A 11 16.61 -26.49 30.65
N PHE A 12 15.53 -26.12 31.35
CA PHE A 12 15.35 -24.79 31.89
C PHE A 12 16.09 -24.60 33.21
N ILE A 13 16.82 -23.51 33.36
CA ILE A 13 17.45 -23.11 34.61
C ILE A 13 16.42 -22.39 35.47
N TYR A 14 16.26 -22.83 36.71
CA TYR A 14 15.30 -22.27 37.66
C TYR A 14 16.00 -21.41 38.72
N THR A 15 15.31 -20.36 39.16
CA THR A 15 15.68 -19.58 40.35
C THR A 15 15.45 -20.44 41.62
N PRO A 16 16.04 -20.08 42.78
CA PRO A 16 15.77 -20.76 44.05
C PRO A 16 14.29 -20.86 44.43
N ASN A 17 13.46 -19.98 43.86
CA ASN A 17 12.01 -19.94 44.10
C ASN A 17 11.21 -20.74 43.06
N GLY A 18 11.83 -21.60 42.27
CA GLY A 18 11.19 -22.48 41.29
C GLY A 18 10.65 -21.81 40.01
N LYS A 19 11.03 -20.53 39.73
CA LYS A 19 10.68 -19.84 38.48
C LYS A 19 11.84 -19.94 37.46
N ILE A 20 11.51 -19.96 36.17
CA ILE A 20 12.53 -19.94 35.12
C ILE A 20 13.41 -18.69 35.27
N ASP A 21 14.73 -18.91 35.37
CA ASP A 21 15.72 -17.82 35.45
C ASP A 21 15.99 -17.25 34.04
N ARG A 22 15.16 -16.28 33.66
CA ARG A 22 15.24 -15.64 32.34
C ARG A 22 16.58 -14.94 32.08
N LYS A 23 17.33 -14.58 33.13
CA LYS A 23 18.64 -13.93 32.99
C LYS A 23 19.75 -14.90 32.56
N LYS A 24 19.53 -16.19 32.82
CA LYS A 24 20.47 -17.27 32.46
C LYS A 24 20.11 -17.99 31.18
N LEU A 25 19.04 -17.59 30.47
CA LEU A 25 18.73 -18.13 29.16
C LEU A 25 19.85 -17.74 28.18
N PRO A 26 20.35 -18.67 27.35
CA PRO A 26 21.38 -18.37 26.39
C PRO A 26 20.86 -17.41 25.34
N LEU A 27 21.70 -16.44 24.96
CA LEU A 27 21.44 -15.61 23.79
C LEU A 27 21.61 -16.44 22.52
N PRO A 28 20.88 -16.16 21.43
CA PRO A 28 21.09 -16.81 20.15
C PRO A 28 22.56 -16.64 19.73
N GLN A 29 23.32 -17.76 19.71
CA GLN A 29 24.70 -17.76 19.28
C GLN A 29 24.78 -18.29 17.85
N ASN A 30 25.59 -17.63 16.98
CA ASN A 30 25.84 -18.03 15.60
C ASN A 30 24.60 -18.08 14.70
N LEU A 31 23.91 -16.97 14.57
CA LEU A 31 22.74 -16.84 13.69
C LEU A 31 23.06 -17.15 12.22
N SER A 32 24.25 -16.83 11.73
CA SER A 32 24.73 -17.19 10.40
C SER A 32 24.77 -18.71 10.14
N LYS A 33 25.04 -19.54 11.16
CA LYS A 33 24.97 -21.02 11.04
C LYS A 33 23.56 -21.58 11.01
N LEU A 34 22.57 -20.85 11.54
CA LEU A 34 21.17 -21.26 11.53
C LEU A 34 20.48 -21.02 10.18
N CYS A 35 20.98 -20.08 9.38
CA CYS A 35 20.47 -19.80 8.03
C CYS A 35 21.03 -20.74 6.94
N GLY A 36 21.98 -21.62 7.27
CA GLY A 36 22.46 -22.67 6.35
C GLY A 36 23.41 -22.18 5.26
N GLU A 37 23.80 -20.92 5.24
CA GLU A 37 24.79 -20.39 4.31
C GLU A 37 26.20 -20.41 4.89
N GLU A 38 27.20 -20.62 4.00
CA GLU A 38 28.60 -20.62 4.38
C GLU A 38 29.06 -19.17 4.65
N TYR A 39 29.65 -18.88 5.82
CA TYR A 39 30.15 -17.55 6.16
C TYR A 39 31.24 -17.12 5.19
N ILE A 40 31.00 -16.02 4.48
CA ILE A 40 31.99 -15.39 3.59
C ILE A 40 32.40 -14.05 4.21
N ALA A 41 33.70 -13.97 4.54
CA ALA A 41 34.28 -12.77 5.14
C ALA A 41 34.38 -11.61 4.13
N PRO A 42 34.30 -10.34 4.59
CA PRO A 42 34.48 -9.18 3.72
C PRO A 42 35.87 -9.14 3.10
N GLY A 43 35.96 -8.98 1.76
CA GLY A 43 37.19 -9.01 0.98
C GLY A 43 37.83 -7.63 0.75
N ASN A 44 37.09 -6.54 0.92
CA ASN A 44 37.57 -5.19 0.68
C ASN A 44 37.12 -4.18 1.75
N GLU A 45 37.62 -2.96 1.70
CA GLU A 45 37.34 -1.92 2.71
C GLU A 45 35.89 -1.44 2.72
N LEU A 46 35.18 -1.47 1.58
CA LEU A 46 33.77 -1.10 1.52
C LEU A 46 32.92 -2.19 2.17
N GLU A 47 33.15 -3.46 1.81
CA GLU A 47 32.46 -4.58 2.43
C GLU A 47 32.67 -4.62 3.94
N LYS A 48 33.89 -4.36 4.44
CA LYS A 48 34.16 -4.29 5.89
C LYS A 48 33.30 -3.23 6.56
N LYS A 49 33.24 -2.03 5.99
CA LYS A 49 32.40 -0.94 6.53
C LYS A 49 30.92 -1.30 6.51
N LEU A 50 30.45 -1.92 5.45
CA LEU A 50 29.04 -2.36 5.33
C LEU A 50 28.73 -3.46 6.35
N VAL A 51 29.63 -4.44 6.53
CA VAL A 51 29.47 -5.48 7.55
C VAL A 51 29.43 -4.88 8.94
N ASP A 52 30.31 -3.93 9.27
CA ASP A 52 30.31 -3.25 10.57
C ASP A 52 28.98 -2.53 10.84
N ILE A 53 28.41 -1.88 9.82
CA ILE A 53 27.11 -1.22 9.92
C ILE A 53 25.99 -2.25 10.13
N PHE A 54 25.98 -3.34 9.37
CA PHE A 54 25.00 -4.42 9.54
C PHE A 54 25.05 -5.00 10.95
N GLN A 55 26.25 -5.33 11.43
CA GLN A 55 26.46 -5.84 12.79
C GLN A 55 26.00 -4.84 13.86
N LYS A 56 26.29 -3.54 13.69
CA LYS A 56 25.87 -2.46 14.58
C LYS A 56 24.34 -2.36 14.62
N VAL A 57 23.68 -2.35 13.46
CA VAL A 57 22.24 -2.15 13.35
C VAL A 57 21.45 -3.36 13.84
N LEU A 58 21.88 -4.57 13.47
CA LEU A 58 21.24 -5.83 13.84
C LEU A 58 21.60 -6.29 15.25
N ASN A 59 22.70 -5.78 15.81
CA ASN A 59 23.30 -6.26 17.07
C ASN A 59 23.63 -7.77 17.00
N VAL A 60 24.14 -8.21 15.86
CA VAL A 60 24.51 -9.60 15.53
C VAL A 60 25.94 -9.61 15.00
N SER A 61 26.75 -10.61 15.39
CA SER A 61 28.12 -10.79 14.90
C SER A 61 28.55 -12.25 15.06
N PRO A 62 29.32 -12.83 14.10
CA PRO A 62 29.76 -12.22 12.85
C PRO A 62 28.65 -12.24 11.77
N ILE A 63 28.73 -11.31 10.80
CA ILE A 63 27.88 -11.27 9.61
C ILE A 63 28.78 -11.43 8.38
N GLY A 64 28.43 -12.36 7.47
CA GLY A 64 29.05 -12.57 6.18
C GLY A 64 28.47 -11.63 5.11
N ILE A 65 29.18 -11.49 3.97
CA ILE A 65 28.75 -10.55 2.90
C ILE A 65 27.48 -11.03 2.18
N ASN A 66 27.16 -12.33 2.23
CA ASN A 66 25.95 -12.92 1.63
C ASN A 66 24.78 -13.08 2.61
N ASP A 67 25.00 -12.79 3.89
CA ASP A 67 23.94 -12.92 4.89
C ASP A 67 22.81 -11.92 4.63
N ASN A 68 21.57 -12.43 4.63
CA ASN A 68 20.40 -11.61 4.37
C ASN A 68 19.98 -10.83 5.63
N PHE A 69 19.91 -9.50 5.51
CA PHE A 69 19.55 -8.59 6.58
C PHE A 69 18.25 -8.97 7.30
N PHE A 70 17.21 -9.36 6.55
CA PHE A 70 15.89 -9.68 7.11
C PHE A 70 15.86 -11.07 7.75
N GLU A 71 16.62 -12.02 7.24
CA GLU A 71 16.77 -13.36 7.83
C GLU A 71 17.56 -13.32 9.15
N LEU A 72 18.50 -12.38 9.26
CA LEU A 72 19.23 -12.11 10.50
C LEU A 72 18.39 -11.31 11.54
N GLY A 73 17.09 -11.10 11.29
CA GLY A 73 16.18 -10.44 12.23
C GLY A 73 15.97 -8.96 11.95
N GLY A 74 16.43 -8.47 10.81
CA GLY A 74 16.11 -7.13 10.33
C GLY A 74 14.61 -6.96 10.09
N ASP A 75 14.09 -5.83 10.49
CA ASP A 75 12.72 -5.40 10.21
C ASP A 75 12.72 -4.00 9.55
N SER A 76 11.55 -3.47 9.28
CA SER A 76 11.42 -2.16 8.65
C SER A 76 12.02 -1.01 9.47
N LEU A 77 12.05 -1.13 10.80
CA LEU A 77 12.67 -0.12 11.68
C LEU A 77 14.20 -0.22 11.65
N LEU A 78 14.74 -1.44 11.67
CA LEU A 78 16.17 -1.68 11.54
C LEU A 78 16.68 -1.33 10.14
N ALA A 79 15.87 -1.59 9.09
CA ALA A 79 16.18 -1.16 7.73
C ALA A 79 16.28 0.37 7.61
N MET A 80 15.43 1.12 8.34
CA MET A 80 15.55 2.58 8.43
C MET A 80 16.86 3.01 9.09
N LYS A 81 17.24 2.37 10.20
CA LYS A 81 18.54 2.65 10.85
C LYS A 81 19.70 2.33 9.92
N LEU A 82 19.63 1.22 9.20
CA LEU A 82 20.62 0.84 8.20
C LEU A 82 20.72 1.91 7.12
N ASN A 83 19.59 2.40 6.59
CA ASN A 83 19.58 3.46 5.58
C ASN A 83 20.27 4.74 6.08
N ILE A 84 19.99 5.17 7.32
CA ILE A 84 20.63 6.36 7.92
C ILE A 84 22.15 6.18 8.04
N GLU A 85 22.63 5.03 8.49
CA GLU A 85 24.07 4.73 8.59
C GLU A 85 24.72 4.69 7.19
N LEU A 86 24.04 4.18 6.19
CA LEU A 86 24.52 4.11 4.80
C LEU A 86 24.64 5.50 4.14
N LEU A 87 23.83 6.49 4.55
CA LEU A 87 23.95 7.87 4.06
C LEU A 87 25.34 8.47 4.31
N GLU A 88 26.05 8.02 5.35
CA GLU A 88 27.40 8.50 5.67
C GLU A 88 28.48 7.93 4.74
N ILE A 89 28.23 6.79 4.08
CA ILE A 89 29.23 6.13 3.21
C ILE A 89 29.17 6.63 1.77
N LYS A 90 28.00 6.56 1.15
CA LYS A 90 27.74 7.04 -0.22
C LYS A 90 26.25 7.21 -0.49
N ASN A 91 25.92 8.28 -1.16
CA ASN A 91 24.58 8.79 -1.43
C ASN A 91 23.74 8.00 -2.46
N LYS A 92 23.92 6.67 -2.60
CA LYS A 92 23.28 5.92 -3.69
C LYS A 92 22.22 4.91 -3.24
N ILE A 93 22.06 4.67 -1.95
CA ILE A 93 21.13 3.66 -1.42
C ILE A 93 19.91 4.34 -0.83
N SER A 94 18.77 4.15 -1.46
CA SER A 94 17.48 4.58 -0.90
C SER A 94 16.96 3.58 0.12
N TYR A 95 16.02 4.00 0.96
CA TYR A 95 15.36 3.10 1.91
C TYR A 95 14.68 1.90 1.22
N SER A 96 14.08 2.11 0.03
CA SER A 96 13.47 1.03 -0.76
C SER A 96 14.51 0.04 -1.34
N ASP A 97 15.74 0.49 -1.58
CA ASP A 97 16.79 -0.38 -2.10
C ASP A 97 17.20 -1.45 -1.08
N ILE A 98 17.13 -1.18 0.23
CA ILE A 98 17.49 -2.15 1.28
C ILE A 98 16.59 -3.40 1.22
N PHE A 99 15.33 -3.26 0.79
CA PHE A 99 14.43 -4.41 0.62
C PHE A 99 14.72 -5.24 -0.63
N LYS A 100 15.45 -4.66 -1.60
CA LYS A 100 15.87 -5.33 -2.85
C LYS A 100 17.30 -5.85 -2.75
N CYS A 101 18.16 -5.08 -2.08
CA CYS A 101 19.57 -5.34 -1.85
C CYS A 101 19.74 -5.72 -0.37
N SER A 102 19.37 -6.95 -0.02
CA SER A 102 19.27 -7.34 1.39
C SER A 102 20.57 -7.92 1.97
N THR A 103 21.62 -8.05 1.17
CA THR A 103 22.94 -8.51 1.60
C THR A 103 23.99 -7.39 1.49
N VAL A 104 25.11 -7.55 2.16
CA VAL A 104 26.25 -6.62 2.04
C VAL A 104 26.75 -6.56 0.60
N LEU A 105 26.82 -7.70 -0.07
CA LEU A 105 27.26 -7.80 -1.47
C LEU A 105 26.33 -7.04 -2.41
N ASP A 106 25.01 -7.22 -2.28
CA ASP A 106 24.02 -6.49 -3.10
C ASP A 106 24.15 -4.98 -2.95
N ILE A 107 24.36 -4.51 -1.69
CA ILE A 107 24.53 -3.08 -1.39
C ILE A 107 25.83 -2.56 -1.99
N GLU A 108 26.91 -3.33 -1.88
CA GLU A 108 28.20 -2.96 -2.50
C GLU A 108 28.07 -2.86 -4.03
N GLU A 109 27.49 -3.87 -4.68
CA GLU A 109 27.23 -3.85 -6.12
C GLU A 109 26.42 -2.62 -6.52
N LYS A 110 25.39 -2.29 -5.75
CA LYS A 110 24.56 -1.10 -5.97
C LYS A 110 25.35 0.20 -5.82
N ILE A 111 26.23 0.30 -4.83
CA ILE A 111 27.11 1.46 -4.61
C ILE A 111 28.09 1.63 -5.78
N ASN A 112 28.66 0.53 -6.27
CA ASN A 112 29.68 0.52 -7.33
C ASN A 112 29.06 0.64 -8.74
N SER A 113 27.79 0.28 -8.92
CA SER A 113 27.12 0.45 -10.21
C SER A 113 26.95 1.94 -10.53
N ASN A 114 27.34 2.34 -11.76
CA ASN A 114 27.01 3.67 -12.29
C ASN A 114 25.56 3.73 -12.78
N ASP A 115 24.84 2.62 -12.69
CA ASP A 115 23.43 2.55 -13.03
C ASP A 115 22.62 3.21 -11.91
N GLU A 116 22.19 4.43 -12.12
CA GLU A 116 21.00 4.96 -11.54
C GLU A 116 19.88 3.99 -11.93
N PHE A 117 19.58 3.04 -11.03
CA PHE A 117 18.47 2.11 -11.13
C PHE A 117 18.53 1.07 -12.27
N LYS A 118 19.02 -0.14 -11.99
CA LYS A 118 18.46 -1.33 -12.66
C LYS A 118 17.02 -1.47 -12.17
N HIS A 119 16.11 -0.76 -12.86
CA HIS A 119 14.69 -1.01 -12.71
C HIS A 119 14.41 -2.46 -13.05
N ASN A 120 13.46 -3.07 -12.33
CA ASN A 120 12.76 -4.21 -12.85
C ASN A 120 12.40 -3.85 -14.29
N LYS A 121 13.04 -4.49 -15.29
CA LYS A 121 12.68 -4.28 -16.69
C LYS A 121 11.19 -4.55 -16.73
N ILE A 122 10.40 -3.49 -17.01
CA ILE A 122 9.00 -3.68 -17.31
C ILE A 122 9.02 -4.57 -18.56
N GLU A 123 8.50 -5.80 -18.40
CA GLU A 123 8.35 -6.71 -19.52
C GLU A 123 7.61 -6.00 -20.66
N GLU A 124 7.96 -6.33 -21.89
CA GLU A 124 7.37 -5.71 -23.07
C GLU A 124 5.83 -5.86 -22.99
N ILE A 125 5.13 -4.73 -22.87
CA ILE A 125 3.67 -4.74 -22.76
C ILE A 125 3.11 -5.15 -24.12
N PRO A 126 2.29 -6.21 -24.21
CA PRO A 126 1.74 -6.65 -25.49
C PRO A 126 0.98 -5.52 -26.22
N GLU A 127 1.18 -5.40 -27.50
CA GLU A 127 0.51 -4.37 -28.33
C GLU A 127 -1.01 -4.45 -28.24
N SER A 128 -1.56 -5.66 -28.11
CA SER A 128 -2.97 -5.91 -27.88
C SER A 128 -3.51 -5.20 -26.63
N SER A 129 -2.74 -5.20 -25.53
CA SER A 129 -3.06 -4.49 -24.30
C SER A 129 -3.03 -2.97 -24.48
N LEU A 130 -2.06 -2.44 -25.22
CA LEU A 130 -1.97 -1.01 -25.53
C LEU A 130 -3.13 -0.54 -26.41
N ASN A 131 -3.64 -1.39 -27.30
CA ASN A 131 -4.79 -1.06 -28.14
C ASN A 131 -6.08 -0.92 -27.34
N ILE A 132 -6.25 -1.65 -26.23
CA ILE A 132 -7.38 -1.44 -25.30
C ILE A 132 -7.39 0.00 -24.76
N LEU A 133 -6.22 0.53 -24.38
CA LEU A 133 -6.09 1.89 -23.84
C LEU A 133 -6.42 2.97 -24.87
N LYS A 134 -6.02 2.77 -26.14
CA LYS A 134 -6.28 3.72 -27.25
C LYS A 134 -7.77 3.85 -27.59
N ASN A 135 -8.60 2.88 -27.20
CA ASN A 135 -10.02 2.85 -27.52
C ASN A 135 -10.90 3.59 -26.48
N THR A 136 -10.33 4.22 -25.47
CA THR A 136 -11.06 5.02 -24.48
C THR A 136 -11.75 6.21 -25.15
N ARG A 137 -13.09 6.33 -25.03
CA ARG A 137 -13.90 7.38 -25.70
C ARG A 137 -14.79 8.12 -24.71
N ASN A 138 -14.89 9.43 -24.87
CA ASN A 138 -15.69 10.32 -24.00
C ASN A 138 -17.19 10.32 -24.31
N ASP A 139 -17.62 9.82 -25.46
CA ASP A 139 -18.98 9.95 -26.01
C ASP A 139 -19.80 8.65 -25.94
N GLU A 140 -19.30 7.62 -25.29
CA GLU A 140 -19.95 6.33 -25.19
C GLU A 140 -21.25 6.38 -24.36
N LYS A 141 -22.23 5.60 -24.78
CA LYS A 141 -23.47 5.39 -24.02
C LYS A 141 -23.16 4.57 -22.76
N ILE A 142 -23.43 5.17 -21.62
CA ILE A 142 -23.39 4.50 -20.32
C ILE A 142 -24.66 3.64 -20.20
N GLN A 143 -24.49 2.39 -19.79
CA GLN A 143 -25.60 1.46 -19.56
C GLN A 143 -25.76 1.24 -18.07
N GLU A 144 -26.96 1.49 -17.56
CA GLU A 144 -27.32 1.17 -16.18
C GLU A 144 -27.40 -0.35 -16.03
N TYR A 145 -26.85 -0.86 -14.93
CA TYR A 145 -26.74 -2.27 -14.65
C TYR A 145 -26.88 -2.53 -13.14
N HIS A 146 -27.84 -3.37 -12.78
CA HIS A 146 -28.04 -3.81 -11.40
C HIS A 146 -27.63 -5.27 -11.28
N PRO A 147 -26.48 -5.57 -10.66
CA PRO A 147 -26.04 -6.95 -10.46
C PRO A 147 -27.02 -7.67 -9.54
N ARG A 148 -27.43 -8.88 -9.92
CA ARG A 148 -28.24 -9.73 -9.05
C ARG A 148 -27.47 -10.12 -7.79
N ASN A 149 -26.23 -10.60 -7.96
CA ASN A 149 -25.33 -10.92 -6.86
C ASN A 149 -23.88 -10.58 -7.24
N ILE A 150 -23.06 -10.25 -6.24
CA ILE A 150 -21.65 -9.95 -6.44
C ILE A 150 -20.74 -10.85 -5.61
N LEU A 151 -19.52 -11.09 -6.08
CA LEU A 151 -18.43 -11.66 -5.32
C LEU A 151 -17.47 -10.54 -4.92
N LEU A 152 -17.30 -10.31 -3.62
CA LEU A 152 -16.43 -9.27 -3.08
C LEU A 152 -15.28 -9.92 -2.30
N THR A 153 -14.04 -9.62 -2.71
CA THR A 153 -12.84 -9.99 -1.96
C THR A 153 -12.30 -8.78 -1.21
N GLY A 154 -11.51 -9.01 -0.16
CA GLY A 154 -10.97 -7.92 0.65
C GLY A 154 -12.00 -7.19 1.52
N VAL A 155 -13.15 -7.78 1.76
CA VAL A 155 -14.29 -7.18 2.50
C VAL A 155 -13.94 -6.79 3.95
N THR A 156 -12.93 -7.39 4.55
CA THR A 156 -12.46 -7.05 5.91
C THR A 156 -11.46 -5.88 5.93
N GLY A 157 -11.05 -5.39 4.74
CA GLY A 157 -10.22 -4.21 4.57
C GLY A 157 -11.03 -2.91 4.64
N TYR A 158 -10.31 -1.79 4.79
CA TYR A 158 -10.91 -0.46 4.94
C TYR A 158 -11.85 -0.08 3.79
N LEU A 159 -11.42 -0.23 2.54
CA LEU A 159 -12.27 0.06 1.38
C LEU A 159 -13.35 -1.01 1.17
N GLY A 160 -12.97 -2.29 1.29
CA GLY A 160 -13.89 -3.40 0.99
C GLY A 160 -15.15 -3.40 1.85
N ILE A 161 -15.04 -3.01 3.13
CA ILE A 161 -16.21 -2.91 4.03
C ILE A 161 -17.14 -1.76 3.64
N HIS A 162 -16.61 -0.65 3.08
CA HIS A 162 -17.42 0.47 2.59
C HIS A 162 -18.06 0.17 1.23
N ILE A 163 -17.38 -0.60 0.36
CA ILE A 163 -18.00 -1.15 -0.86
C ILE A 163 -19.17 -2.06 -0.48
N LEU A 164 -18.97 -2.96 0.50
CA LEU A 164 -20.05 -3.80 1.02
C LEU A 164 -21.27 -2.97 1.47
N GLU A 165 -21.02 -1.88 2.24
CA GLU A 165 -22.06 -0.98 2.70
C GLU A 165 -22.84 -0.35 1.55
N GLU A 166 -22.15 0.15 0.51
CA GLU A 166 -22.80 0.77 -0.64
C GLU A 166 -23.74 -0.20 -1.40
N PHE A 167 -23.30 -1.45 -1.59
CA PHE A 167 -24.16 -2.46 -2.22
C PHE A 167 -25.34 -2.87 -1.32
N LEU A 168 -25.14 -2.98 -0.01
CA LEU A 168 -26.23 -3.26 0.95
C LEU A 168 -27.29 -2.16 1.00
N LYS A 169 -26.90 -0.91 0.77
CA LYS A 169 -27.82 0.25 0.73
C LYS A 169 -28.67 0.29 -0.53
N ASN A 170 -28.08 -0.06 -1.67
CA ASN A 170 -28.62 0.28 -2.97
C ASN A 170 -29.09 -0.93 -3.78
N GLU A 171 -28.68 -2.16 -3.41
CA GLU A 171 -29.01 -3.38 -4.12
C GLU A 171 -29.73 -4.39 -3.22
N ASN A 172 -30.57 -5.24 -3.85
CA ASN A 172 -31.30 -6.28 -3.14
C ASN A 172 -30.62 -7.65 -3.20
N GLY A 173 -29.57 -7.78 -4.00
CA GLY A 173 -28.85 -9.02 -4.22
C GLY A 173 -28.00 -9.47 -3.06
N LYS A 174 -27.44 -10.66 -3.18
CA LYS A 174 -26.49 -11.22 -2.22
C LYS A 174 -25.06 -10.78 -2.55
N ILE A 175 -24.28 -10.59 -1.50
CA ILE A 175 -22.87 -10.25 -1.58
C ILE A 175 -22.08 -11.43 -1.00
N TYR A 176 -21.43 -12.18 -1.88
CA TYR A 176 -20.56 -13.29 -1.52
C TYR A 176 -19.19 -12.74 -1.12
N CYS A 177 -18.81 -12.95 0.14
CA CYS A 177 -17.59 -12.40 0.73
C CYS A 177 -16.59 -13.52 0.97
N ILE A 178 -15.52 -13.57 0.16
CA ILE A 178 -14.39 -14.49 0.42
C ILE A 178 -13.56 -13.93 1.57
N ILE A 179 -13.43 -14.70 2.66
CA ILE A 179 -12.73 -14.32 3.87
C ILE A 179 -11.74 -15.45 4.25
N ARG A 180 -10.47 -15.06 4.40
CA ARG A 180 -9.43 -15.97 4.86
C ARG A 180 -9.62 -16.28 6.35
N LYS A 181 -9.59 -17.57 6.70
CA LYS A 181 -9.62 -18.02 8.08
C LYS A 181 -8.32 -17.64 8.80
N GLU A 182 -8.44 -17.16 10.01
CA GLU A 182 -7.32 -16.90 10.91
C GLU A 182 -7.37 -17.87 12.11
N PRO A 183 -6.22 -18.26 12.66
CA PRO A 183 -6.18 -19.08 13.87
C PRO A 183 -6.94 -18.42 15.02
N GLY A 184 -7.84 -19.16 15.66
CA GLY A 184 -8.61 -18.67 16.82
C GLY A 184 -9.76 -17.71 16.51
N MET A 185 -10.02 -17.37 15.22
CA MET A 185 -11.11 -16.48 14.83
C MET A 185 -11.99 -17.08 13.73
N SER A 186 -13.32 -17.11 13.93
CA SER A 186 -14.26 -17.48 12.87
C SER A 186 -14.43 -16.33 11.89
N ILE A 187 -14.70 -16.65 10.60
CA ILE A 187 -14.96 -15.64 9.56
C ILE A 187 -16.19 -14.77 9.90
N THR A 188 -17.19 -15.35 10.56
CA THR A 188 -18.38 -14.61 11.05
C THR A 188 -17.99 -13.58 12.10
N ARG A 189 -17.20 -13.96 13.10
CA ARG A 189 -16.73 -13.03 14.14
C ARG A 189 -15.89 -11.91 13.51
N LYS A 190 -15.01 -12.24 12.57
CA LYS A 190 -14.16 -11.27 11.88
C LYS A 190 -14.98 -10.20 11.16
N ILE A 191 -15.97 -10.58 10.36
CA ILE A 191 -16.81 -9.61 9.64
C ILE A 191 -17.73 -8.83 10.57
N THR A 192 -18.30 -9.48 11.61
CA THR A 192 -19.13 -8.79 12.59
C THR A 192 -18.35 -7.68 13.31
N GLN A 193 -17.12 -7.96 13.74
CA GLN A 193 -16.27 -6.94 14.36
C GLN A 193 -16.03 -5.76 13.42
N LYS A 194 -15.73 -6.00 12.14
CA LYS A 194 -15.53 -4.94 11.14
C LYS A 194 -16.79 -4.11 10.90
N LEU A 195 -17.94 -4.77 10.73
CA LEU A 195 -19.22 -4.08 10.53
C LEU A 195 -19.57 -3.23 11.76
N THR A 196 -19.40 -3.79 12.96
CA THR A 196 -19.69 -3.08 14.21
C THR A 196 -18.75 -1.89 14.41
N TYR A 197 -17.46 -2.05 14.09
CA TYR A 197 -16.48 -0.96 14.19
C TYR A 197 -16.84 0.23 13.30
N TYR A 198 -17.17 -0.03 12.01
CA TYR A 198 -17.42 1.06 11.05
C TYR A 198 -18.86 1.58 11.08
N PHE A 199 -19.85 0.75 11.37
CA PHE A 199 -21.26 1.08 11.16
C PHE A 199 -22.16 0.79 12.38
N GLY A 200 -21.59 0.42 13.51
CA GLY A 200 -22.37 -0.12 14.63
C GLY A 200 -23.03 -1.44 14.24
N GLU A 201 -24.15 -1.79 14.88
CA GLU A 201 -24.81 -3.07 14.62
C GLU A 201 -25.76 -3.06 13.39
N LYS A 202 -25.83 -1.95 12.68
CA LYS A 202 -26.79 -1.70 11.60
C LYS A 202 -26.87 -2.82 10.57
N TYR A 203 -25.74 -3.41 10.17
CA TYR A 203 -25.62 -4.38 9.10
C TYR A 203 -25.44 -5.82 9.57
N ASN A 204 -25.25 -6.08 10.87
CA ASN A 204 -25.02 -7.42 11.41
C ASN A 204 -26.19 -8.39 11.11
N LYS A 205 -27.42 -7.88 11.04
CA LYS A 205 -28.62 -8.65 10.71
C LYS A 205 -28.61 -9.25 9.30
N TYR A 206 -27.79 -8.76 8.39
CA TYR A 206 -27.69 -9.25 7.02
C TYR A 206 -26.70 -10.41 6.85
N ILE A 207 -25.92 -10.74 7.91
CA ILE A 207 -24.98 -11.86 7.89
C ILE A 207 -25.79 -13.18 7.82
N GLY A 208 -25.50 -14.00 6.80
CA GLY A 208 -26.22 -15.23 6.52
C GLY A 208 -27.44 -15.06 5.60
N ASP A 209 -27.87 -13.83 5.33
CA ASP A 209 -28.94 -13.49 4.38
C ASP A 209 -28.36 -12.80 3.14
N LYS A 210 -28.24 -11.46 3.16
CA LYS A 210 -27.62 -10.69 2.06
C LYS A 210 -26.09 -10.81 2.03
N ILE A 211 -25.44 -10.95 3.18
CA ILE A 211 -23.98 -11.16 3.29
C ILE A 211 -23.71 -12.65 3.42
N VAL A 212 -23.27 -13.27 2.33
CA VAL A 212 -22.92 -14.69 2.29
C VAL A 212 -21.42 -14.85 2.53
N LEU A 213 -21.07 -15.43 3.67
CA LEU A 213 -19.67 -15.62 4.05
C LEU A 213 -19.12 -16.90 3.42
N VAL A 214 -18.01 -16.77 2.71
CA VAL A 214 -17.30 -17.87 2.06
C VAL A 214 -15.91 -17.97 2.64
N GLN A 215 -15.58 -19.09 3.28
CA GLN A 215 -14.21 -19.32 3.75
C GLN A 215 -13.34 -19.72 2.56
N GLY A 216 -12.34 -18.90 2.24
CA GLY A 216 -11.43 -19.13 1.13
C GLY A 216 -10.20 -18.23 1.19
N ASP A 217 -9.27 -18.46 0.28
CA ASP A 217 -8.06 -17.65 0.13
C ASP A 217 -7.80 -17.37 -1.36
N ILE A 218 -7.88 -16.11 -1.76
CA ILE A 218 -7.66 -15.69 -3.14
C ILE A 218 -6.23 -15.99 -3.66
N CYS A 219 -5.28 -16.21 -2.77
CA CYS A 219 -3.91 -16.60 -3.13
C CYS A 219 -3.79 -18.10 -3.49
N GLN A 220 -4.89 -18.86 -3.42
CA GLN A 220 -4.96 -20.27 -3.80
C GLN A 220 -5.75 -20.45 -5.10
N PRO A 221 -5.42 -21.47 -5.92
CA PRO A 221 -6.25 -21.84 -7.07
C PRO A 221 -7.71 -22.04 -6.65
N ASN A 222 -8.65 -21.60 -7.48
CA ASN A 222 -10.09 -21.67 -7.20
C ASN A 222 -10.48 -21.06 -5.83
N PHE A 223 -9.68 -20.08 -5.35
CA PHE A 223 -9.85 -19.44 -4.03
C PHE A 223 -9.75 -20.40 -2.85
N GLY A 224 -9.14 -21.59 -3.01
CA GLY A 224 -9.09 -22.65 -2.00
C GLY A 224 -10.44 -23.27 -1.70
N LEU A 225 -11.42 -23.12 -2.58
CA LEU A 225 -12.78 -23.64 -2.44
C LEU A 225 -12.89 -25.08 -2.94
N SER A 226 -13.90 -25.82 -2.43
CA SER A 226 -14.31 -27.08 -3.02
C SER A 226 -14.93 -26.83 -4.40
N ASP A 227 -14.86 -27.83 -5.31
CA ASP A 227 -15.49 -27.73 -6.64
C ASP A 227 -16.98 -27.42 -6.54
N LYS A 228 -17.66 -27.96 -5.54
CA LYS A 228 -19.09 -27.72 -5.27
C LYS A 228 -19.36 -26.25 -4.91
N ASP A 229 -18.55 -25.67 -4.02
CA ASP A 229 -18.73 -24.27 -3.61
C ASP A 229 -18.33 -23.32 -4.73
N LEU A 230 -17.28 -23.65 -5.49
CA LEU A 230 -16.84 -22.89 -6.65
C LEU A 230 -17.95 -22.84 -7.72
N LEU A 231 -18.52 -23.98 -8.09
CA LEU A 231 -19.63 -24.06 -9.05
C LEU A 231 -20.83 -23.26 -8.57
N LYS A 232 -21.24 -23.44 -7.31
CA LYS A 232 -22.34 -22.68 -6.72
C LYS A 232 -22.13 -21.17 -6.84
N ILE A 233 -20.95 -20.67 -6.46
CA ILE A 233 -20.63 -19.24 -6.54
C ILE A 233 -20.64 -18.81 -8.00
N SER A 234 -20.07 -19.59 -8.91
CA SER A 234 -20.03 -19.26 -10.33
C SER A 234 -21.41 -19.17 -10.98
N GLU A 235 -22.39 -19.94 -10.51
CA GLU A 235 -23.78 -19.87 -11.00
C GLU A 235 -24.55 -18.68 -10.43
N GLU A 236 -24.27 -18.32 -9.17
CA GLU A 236 -25.05 -17.33 -8.44
C GLU A 236 -24.56 -15.90 -8.65
N VAL A 237 -23.25 -15.65 -8.86
CA VAL A 237 -22.70 -14.29 -8.98
C VAL A 237 -22.64 -13.79 -10.41
N ASP A 238 -22.88 -12.50 -10.60
CA ASP A 238 -22.82 -11.86 -11.93
C ASP A 238 -21.45 -11.21 -12.17
N LEU A 239 -20.81 -10.69 -11.13
CA LEU A 239 -19.54 -10.00 -11.21
C LEU A 239 -18.67 -10.20 -9.97
N VAL A 240 -17.38 -9.90 -10.12
CA VAL A 240 -16.37 -9.95 -9.07
C VAL A 240 -15.79 -8.55 -8.86
N ILE A 241 -15.70 -8.13 -7.59
CA ILE A 241 -14.94 -6.93 -7.19
C ILE A 241 -13.79 -7.39 -6.31
N ASN A 242 -12.55 -7.17 -6.78
CA ASN A 242 -11.35 -7.49 -6.00
C ASN A 242 -10.79 -6.23 -5.32
N SER A 243 -11.08 -6.10 -4.03
CA SER A 243 -10.53 -5.06 -3.16
C SER A 243 -9.39 -5.59 -2.27
N ALA A 244 -9.05 -6.87 -2.36
CA ALA A 244 -7.97 -7.44 -1.59
C ALA A 244 -6.60 -7.02 -2.16
N ALA A 245 -5.71 -6.57 -1.28
CA ALA A 245 -4.34 -6.24 -1.62
C ALA A 245 -3.44 -6.26 -0.37
N ASN A 246 -2.15 -6.52 -0.57
CA ASN A 246 -1.12 -6.11 0.36
C ASN A 246 -0.75 -4.66 0.02
N VAL A 247 -1.08 -3.72 0.90
CA VAL A 247 -0.91 -2.27 0.70
C VAL A 247 0.27 -1.68 1.48
N ALA A 248 1.09 -2.51 2.12
CA ALA A 248 2.32 -2.04 2.76
C ALA A 248 3.23 -1.41 1.69
N HIS A 249 3.91 -0.31 2.04
CA HIS A 249 4.80 0.35 1.07
C HIS A 249 6.14 -0.35 0.91
N PHE A 250 6.56 -1.15 1.91
CA PHE A 250 7.85 -1.80 1.99
C PHE A 250 7.69 -3.27 2.37
N GLY A 251 8.59 -4.11 1.87
CA GLY A 251 8.60 -5.55 2.19
C GLY A 251 9.16 -6.39 1.05
N VAL A 252 9.26 -7.69 1.28
CA VAL A 252 9.78 -8.66 0.31
C VAL A 252 8.77 -8.87 -0.83
N TYR A 253 9.24 -8.81 -2.07
CA TYR A 253 8.45 -8.89 -3.30
C TYR A 253 7.49 -10.09 -3.33
N ASP A 254 7.94 -11.29 -2.95
CA ASP A 254 7.13 -12.52 -3.03
C ASP A 254 5.82 -12.45 -2.24
N LYS A 255 5.85 -11.80 -1.05
CA LYS A 255 4.65 -11.60 -0.22
C LYS A 255 3.63 -10.67 -0.89
N PHE A 256 4.11 -9.69 -1.66
CA PHE A 256 3.23 -8.81 -2.45
C PHE A 256 2.75 -9.51 -3.71
N TYR A 257 3.64 -10.24 -4.37
CA TYR A 257 3.31 -10.97 -5.59
C TYR A 257 2.17 -11.95 -5.37
N ASP A 258 2.21 -12.77 -4.32
CA ASP A 258 1.14 -13.72 -4.01
C ASP A 258 -0.23 -13.03 -3.88
N THR A 259 -0.29 -11.90 -3.14
CA THR A 259 -1.56 -11.22 -2.87
C THR A 259 -1.99 -10.29 -4.01
N ASN A 260 -1.06 -9.54 -4.63
CA ASN A 260 -1.41 -8.49 -5.58
C ASN A 260 -1.40 -8.94 -7.04
N VAL A 261 -0.62 -9.98 -7.38
CA VAL A 261 -0.41 -10.44 -8.77
C VAL A 261 -1.01 -11.83 -8.98
N LYS A 262 -0.56 -12.82 -8.20
CA LYS A 262 -0.98 -14.21 -8.35
C LYS A 262 -2.48 -14.39 -8.10
N SER A 263 -3.02 -13.72 -7.07
CA SER A 263 -4.46 -13.72 -6.82
C SER A 263 -5.26 -13.19 -7.99
N VAL A 264 -4.76 -12.14 -8.67
CA VAL A 264 -5.42 -11.55 -9.84
C VAL A 264 -5.44 -12.53 -11.01
N LYS A 265 -4.38 -13.34 -11.21
CA LYS A 265 -4.38 -14.41 -12.22
C LYS A 265 -5.53 -15.40 -11.96
N TYR A 266 -5.68 -15.87 -10.71
CA TYR A 266 -6.76 -16.79 -10.35
C TYR A 266 -8.16 -16.18 -10.50
N ILE A 267 -8.33 -14.88 -10.19
CA ILE A 267 -9.61 -14.19 -10.40
C ILE A 267 -9.91 -14.04 -11.89
N VAL A 268 -8.92 -13.69 -12.71
CA VAL A 268 -9.05 -13.61 -14.17
C VAL A 268 -9.43 -14.96 -14.75
N ASP A 269 -8.80 -16.06 -14.32
CA ASP A 269 -9.11 -17.41 -14.76
C ASP A 269 -10.55 -17.80 -14.39
N PHE A 270 -11.00 -17.50 -13.17
CA PHE A 270 -12.39 -17.69 -12.75
C PHE A 270 -13.35 -16.88 -13.64
N CYS A 271 -13.08 -15.60 -13.85
CA CYS A 271 -13.95 -14.74 -14.64
C CYS A 271 -14.02 -15.18 -16.11
N LYS A 272 -12.88 -15.60 -16.66
CA LYS A 272 -12.81 -16.16 -18.02
C LYS A 272 -13.59 -17.46 -18.15
N THR A 273 -13.40 -18.40 -17.22
CA THR A 273 -14.04 -19.72 -17.23
C THR A 273 -15.55 -19.63 -17.11
N PHE A 274 -16.04 -18.77 -16.23
CA PHE A 274 -17.47 -18.65 -15.92
C PHE A 274 -18.14 -17.41 -16.54
N ASN A 275 -17.45 -16.72 -17.45
CA ASN A 275 -17.93 -15.51 -18.13
C ASN A 275 -18.47 -14.45 -17.17
N LYS A 276 -17.66 -14.06 -16.18
CA LYS A 276 -18.01 -13.05 -15.17
C LYS A 276 -17.33 -11.72 -15.44
N ARG A 277 -18.04 -10.63 -15.14
CA ARG A 277 -17.44 -9.28 -15.16
C ARG A 277 -16.52 -9.11 -13.97
N PHE A 278 -15.40 -8.41 -14.17
CA PHE A 278 -14.37 -8.23 -13.16
C PHE A 278 -14.00 -6.76 -12.93
N TYR A 279 -14.00 -6.31 -11.69
CA TYR A 279 -13.51 -5.00 -11.29
C TYR A 279 -12.32 -5.15 -10.34
N GLN A 280 -11.16 -4.68 -10.77
CA GLN A 280 -9.94 -4.68 -9.97
C GLN A 280 -9.72 -3.32 -9.32
N ILE A 281 -9.60 -3.29 -8.01
CA ILE A 281 -9.12 -2.12 -7.29
C ILE A 281 -7.60 -2.02 -7.45
N SER A 282 -7.16 -0.94 -8.08
CA SER A 282 -5.76 -0.57 -8.28
C SER A 282 -5.44 0.75 -7.57
N THR A 283 -4.36 1.41 -7.92
CA THR A 283 -3.93 2.68 -7.33
C THR A 283 -3.47 3.67 -8.40
N THR A 284 -3.69 4.96 -8.18
CA THR A 284 -3.06 6.02 -8.98
C THR A 284 -1.54 6.00 -8.86
N GLY A 285 -1.00 5.38 -7.81
CA GLY A 285 0.44 5.20 -7.61
C GLY A 285 1.17 4.42 -8.72
N VAL A 286 0.45 3.68 -9.58
CA VAL A 286 1.05 3.05 -10.78
C VAL A 286 1.60 4.08 -11.78
N SER A 287 1.20 5.34 -11.67
CA SER A 287 1.79 6.45 -12.44
C SER A 287 3.26 6.71 -12.07
N GLY A 288 3.71 6.28 -10.88
CA GLY A 288 4.99 6.71 -10.35
C GLY A 288 5.06 8.21 -10.05
N LYS A 289 6.24 8.70 -9.71
CA LYS A 289 6.50 10.14 -9.49
C LYS A 289 7.59 10.69 -10.41
N LYS A 290 8.53 9.85 -10.85
CA LYS A 290 9.70 10.22 -11.65
C LYS A 290 9.69 9.52 -13.00
N LEU A 291 10.27 10.18 -14.01
CA LEU A 291 10.44 9.63 -15.35
C LEU A 291 11.89 9.21 -15.61
N SER A 292 12.10 8.16 -16.37
CA SER A 292 13.42 7.73 -16.83
C SER A 292 13.94 8.66 -17.94
N GLY A 293 15.13 9.23 -17.74
CA GLY A 293 15.93 9.86 -18.82
C GLY A 293 15.58 11.28 -19.23
N GLU A 294 14.55 11.92 -18.68
CA GLU A 294 14.17 13.28 -19.04
C GLU A 294 14.04 14.16 -17.80
N TYR A 295 15.05 14.97 -17.50
CA TYR A 295 14.96 15.98 -16.45
C TYR A 295 14.14 17.19 -16.95
N GLY A 296 13.07 17.54 -16.23
CA GLY A 296 12.38 18.82 -16.37
C GLY A 296 11.10 18.83 -17.21
N ASN A 297 10.78 17.80 -17.97
CA ASN A 297 9.53 17.72 -18.73
C ASN A 297 8.49 16.90 -17.97
N LYS A 298 7.40 17.57 -17.54
CA LYS A 298 6.25 16.88 -16.95
C LYS A 298 5.48 16.14 -18.03
N LYS A 299 5.08 14.89 -17.75
CA LYS A 299 4.19 14.08 -18.60
C LYS A 299 2.85 13.85 -17.92
N GLU A 300 1.79 13.85 -18.72
CA GLU A 300 0.44 13.52 -18.25
C GLU A 300 0.26 12.01 -18.16
N PHE A 301 -0.37 11.56 -17.07
CA PHE A 301 -0.82 10.19 -16.88
C PHE A 301 -2.34 10.18 -16.67
N ASN A 302 -3.06 9.65 -17.65
CA ASN A 302 -4.52 9.59 -17.66
C ASN A 302 -5.02 8.14 -17.77
N GLU A 303 -6.34 7.95 -17.94
CA GLU A 303 -6.96 6.62 -18.01
C GLU A 303 -6.53 5.81 -19.24
N SER A 304 -5.96 6.44 -20.26
CA SER A 304 -5.37 5.74 -21.43
C SER A 304 -3.88 5.43 -21.26
N SER A 305 -3.29 5.78 -20.12
CA SER A 305 -1.88 5.56 -19.83
C SER A 305 -1.66 4.28 -19.03
N LEU A 306 -0.60 3.54 -19.34
CA LEU A 306 -0.08 2.44 -18.54
C LEU A 306 1.40 2.68 -18.22
N TYR A 307 2.25 2.69 -19.24
CA TYR A 307 3.67 2.97 -19.10
C TYR A 307 4.06 4.16 -19.98
N ILE A 308 4.58 5.21 -19.36
CA ILE A 308 5.03 6.45 -20.01
C ILE A 308 6.53 6.73 -19.74
N GLY A 309 7.24 5.74 -19.19
CA GLY A 309 8.63 5.85 -18.74
C GLY A 309 8.76 6.15 -17.25
N GLN A 310 7.70 5.95 -16.47
CA GLN A 310 7.72 6.19 -15.02
C GLN A 310 8.51 5.15 -14.24
N TYR A 311 9.08 5.60 -13.13
CA TYR A 311 9.68 4.74 -12.12
C TYR A 311 8.65 4.23 -11.13
N LEU A 312 8.67 2.91 -10.89
CA LEU A 312 7.88 2.24 -9.87
C LEU A 312 8.84 1.79 -8.75
N ASP A 313 9.12 2.70 -7.85
CA ASP A 313 10.19 2.59 -6.84
C ASP A 313 9.81 1.73 -5.64
N ASN A 314 8.52 1.53 -5.37
CA ASN A 314 8.08 0.66 -4.28
C ASN A 314 7.39 -0.61 -4.79
N VAL A 315 7.53 -1.68 -4.01
CA VAL A 315 7.01 -3.02 -4.35
C VAL A 315 5.49 -3.06 -4.49
N TYR A 316 4.75 -2.23 -3.75
CA TYR A 316 3.30 -2.14 -3.87
C TYR A 316 2.86 -1.62 -5.24
N THR A 317 3.36 -0.45 -5.64
CA THR A 317 3.00 0.15 -6.94
C THR A 317 3.47 -0.72 -8.10
N TYR A 318 4.63 -1.35 -7.98
CA TYR A 318 5.15 -2.28 -8.99
C TYR A 318 4.23 -3.50 -9.16
N THR A 319 3.85 -4.18 -8.07
CA THR A 319 2.96 -5.34 -8.15
C THR A 319 1.54 -4.98 -8.60
N LYS A 320 1.05 -3.77 -8.30
CA LYS A 320 -0.20 -3.27 -8.87
C LYS A 320 -0.10 -3.04 -10.38
N PHE A 321 1.02 -2.51 -10.86
CA PHE A 321 1.28 -2.36 -12.29
C PHE A 321 1.33 -3.72 -13.02
N GLU A 322 2.00 -4.73 -12.45
CA GLU A 322 2.00 -6.10 -12.99
C GLU A 322 0.56 -6.66 -13.07
N ALA A 323 -0.23 -6.47 -12.03
CA ALA A 323 -1.63 -6.89 -12.01
C ALA A 323 -2.45 -6.20 -13.13
N GLU A 324 -2.28 -4.90 -13.35
CA GLU A 324 -2.94 -4.18 -14.44
C GLU A 324 -2.54 -4.71 -15.82
N THR A 325 -1.26 -5.04 -16.02
CA THR A 325 -0.78 -5.64 -17.28
C THR A 325 -1.45 -6.98 -17.56
N ILE A 326 -1.62 -7.83 -16.54
CA ILE A 326 -2.32 -9.11 -16.64
C ILE A 326 -3.79 -8.88 -17.03
N ILE A 327 -4.46 -7.92 -16.38
CA ILE A 327 -5.87 -7.63 -16.65
C ILE A 327 -6.06 -7.07 -18.06
N LEU A 328 -5.21 -6.16 -18.52
CA LEU A 328 -5.29 -5.63 -19.88
C LEU A 328 -5.07 -6.71 -20.93
N ASN A 329 -4.14 -7.64 -20.70
CA ASN A 329 -3.97 -8.81 -21.53
C ASN A 329 -5.23 -9.71 -21.52
N ALA A 330 -5.84 -9.91 -20.37
CA ALA A 330 -7.09 -10.67 -20.27
C ALA A 330 -8.26 -9.98 -21.01
N ILE A 331 -8.37 -8.65 -20.95
CA ILE A 331 -9.36 -7.87 -21.71
C ILE A 331 -9.12 -8.05 -23.21
N ALA A 332 -7.88 -7.97 -23.68
CA ALA A 332 -7.55 -8.22 -25.08
C ALA A 332 -7.93 -9.63 -25.55
N ASN A 333 -7.99 -10.60 -24.61
CA ASN A 333 -8.43 -11.98 -24.84
C ASN A 333 -9.91 -12.22 -24.48
N GLY A 334 -10.72 -11.17 -24.42
CA GLY A 334 -12.18 -11.25 -24.31
C GLY A 334 -12.76 -11.28 -22.89
N VAL A 335 -11.95 -11.12 -21.85
CA VAL A 335 -12.47 -11.00 -20.46
C VAL A 335 -13.11 -9.63 -20.26
N ASP A 336 -14.34 -9.58 -19.71
CA ASP A 336 -15.01 -8.32 -19.38
C ASP A 336 -14.49 -7.78 -18.04
N ALA A 337 -13.38 -7.03 -18.08
CA ALA A 337 -12.72 -6.52 -16.88
C ALA A 337 -12.49 -5.01 -16.92
N TYR A 338 -12.37 -4.43 -15.70
CA TYR A 338 -12.19 -3.00 -15.44
C TYR A 338 -11.15 -2.78 -14.35
N ILE A 339 -10.41 -1.69 -14.45
CA ILE A 339 -9.38 -1.27 -13.49
C ILE A 339 -9.79 0.06 -12.87
N LEU A 340 -9.88 0.10 -11.54
CA LEU A 340 -10.22 1.29 -10.77
C LEU A 340 -8.98 1.73 -9.97
N ARG A 341 -8.29 2.76 -10.45
CA ARG A 341 -7.09 3.33 -9.82
C ARG A 341 -7.52 4.33 -8.76
N LEU A 342 -7.36 3.95 -7.50
CA LEU A 342 -7.75 4.80 -6.37
C LEU A 342 -6.64 5.75 -5.94
N GLY A 343 -7.05 6.92 -5.46
CA GLY A 343 -6.19 7.86 -4.76
C GLY A 343 -5.97 7.50 -3.28
N ASN A 344 -5.58 8.50 -2.49
CA ASN A 344 -5.32 8.34 -1.06
C ASN A 344 -6.62 8.24 -0.27
N LEU A 345 -6.94 7.05 0.24
CA LEU A 345 -8.13 6.83 1.04
C LEU A 345 -8.01 7.50 2.40
N MET A 346 -8.94 8.39 2.69
CA MET A 346 -9.00 9.22 3.88
C MET A 346 -10.21 8.86 4.75
N PRO A 347 -10.33 9.42 5.98
CA PRO A 347 -11.50 9.22 6.82
C PRO A 347 -12.81 9.45 6.08
N ARG A 348 -13.88 8.85 6.57
CA ARG A 348 -15.25 9.04 6.04
C ARG A 348 -15.62 10.52 6.07
N LEU A 349 -16.23 11.01 5.00
CA LEU A 349 -16.69 12.40 4.94
C LEU A 349 -17.82 12.66 5.94
N CYS A 350 -18.71 11.69 6.11
CA CYS A 350 -19.93 11.87 6.93
C CYS A 350 -19.64 12.06 8.41
N ASP A 351 -18.65 11.38 8.99
CA ASP A 351 -18.40 11.40 10.44
C ASP A 351 -16.91 11.45 10.85
N GLY A 352 -15.98 11.38 9.89
CA GLY A 352 -14.55 11.40 10.17
C GLY A 352 -13.99 10.07 10.68
N HIS A 353 -14.78 8.97 10.67
CA HIS A 353 -14.30 7.66 11.11
C HIS A 353 -13.25 7.10 10.15
N PHE A 354 -12.20 6.48 10.70
CA PHE A 354 -11.04 6.03 9.92
C PHE A 354 -10.71 4.55 10.14
N GLN A 355 -9.70 4.07 9.43
CA GLN A 355 -9.23 2.69 9.58
C GLN A 355 -8.71 2.39 11.00
N GLU A 356 -8.85 1.13 11.45
CA GLU A 356 -8.40 0.71 12.77
C GLU A 356 -6.88 0.91 12.98
N ASN A 357 -6.08 0.61 11.95
CA ASN A 357 -4.62 0.71 11.98
C ASN A 357 -4.15 2.10 11.52
N ILE A 358 -4.55 3.13 12.22
CA ILE A 358 -4.23 4.52 11.87
C ILE A 358 -2.72 4.77 11.74
N ASN A 359 -1.92 4.15 12.60
CA ASN A 359 -0.45 4.30 12.65
C ASN A 359 0.28 3.64 11.46
N GLU A 360 -0.42 2.82 10.67
CA GLU A 360 0.11 2.24 9.43
C GLU A 360 -0.11 3.16 8.21
N ASN A 361 -0.90 4.22 8.35
CA ASN A 361 -1.15 5.16 7.28
C ASN A 361 0.00 6.15 7.13
N ALA A 362 0.69 6.10 5.98
CA ALA A 362 1.87 6.91 5.71
C ALA A 362 1.60 8.43 5.76
N PHE A 363 0.42 8.89 5.30
CA PHE A 363 0.07 10.31 5.33
C PHE A 363 -0.11 10.80 6.77
N ILE A 364 -0.85 10.04 7.59
CA ILE A 364 -1.09 10.39 8.99
C ILE A 364 0.22 10.47 9.78
N THR A 365 1.07 9.47 9.62
CA THR A 365 2.36 9.44 10.35
C THR A 365 3.28 10.57 9.94
N LYS A 366 3.25 11.02 8.67
CA LYS A 366 3.95 12.23 8.21
C LYS A 366 3.41 13.49 8.85
N VAL A 367 2.10 13.68 8.83
CA VAL A 367 1.46 14.84 9.46
C VAL A 367 1.73 14.88 10.96
N ALA A 368 1.55 13.76 11.64
CA ALA A 368 1.85 13.62 13.07
C ALA A 368 3.30 14.01 13.39
N LEU A 369 4.24 13.66 12.52
CA LEU A 369 5.63 14.03 12.69
C LEU A 369 5.86 15.53 12.49
N PHE A 370 5.30 16.16 11.46
CA PHE A 370 5.38 17.63 11.30
C PHE A 370 4.80 18.33 12.54
N MET A 371 3.67 17.85 13.07
CA MET A 371 3.07 18.40 14.30
C MET A 371 4.00 18.24 15.52
N LYS A 372 4.74 17.13 15.63
CA LYS A 372 5.73 16.91 16.71
C LYS A 372 6.98 17.77 16.57
N ILE A 373 7.48 17.91 15.35
CA ILE A 373 8.69 18.71 15.07
C ILE A 373 8.38 20.20 15.18
N GLY A 374 7.15 20.59 14.84
CA GLY A 374 6.69 21.99 14.88
C GLY A 374 7.22 22.88 13.75
N ILE A 375 7.85 22.28 12.72
CA ILE A 375 8.36 23.03 11.57
C ILE A 375 7.97 22.40 10.25
N ILE A 376 7.86 23.23 9.21
CA ILE A 376 7.67 22.81 7.82
C ILE A 376 8.56 23.66 6.91
N PRO A 377 9.21 23.09 5.90
CA PRO A 377 9.96 23.87 4.95
C PRO A 377 9.05 24.65 3.99
N GLU A 378 9.37 25.91 3.72
CA GLU A 378 8.55 26.84 2.92
C GLU A 378 8.22 26.31 1.52
N TYR A 379 9.14 25.58 0.88
CA TYR A 379 8.94 25.08 -0.49
C TYR A 379 7.84 24.01 -0.60
N LEU A 380 7.35 23.45 0.52
CA LEU A 380 6.25 22.47 0.51
C LEU A 380 4.87 23.09 0.58
N LEU A 381 4.73 24.36 0.94
CA LEU A 381 3.43 24.97 1.25
C LEU A 381 2.42 24.93 0.10
N GLU A 382 2.89 25.09 -1.13
CA GLU A 382 2.05 25.09 -2.33
C GLU A 382 1.74 23.67 -2.85
N ASN A 383 2.26 22.62 -2.19
CA ASN A 383 1.96 21.26 -2.58
C ASN A 383 0.50 20.92 -2.31
N GLN A 384 -0.10 20.27 -3.28
CA GLN A 384 -1.48 19.84 -3.22
C GLN A 384 -1.61 18.51 -2.48
N LEU A 385 -2.57 18.45 -1.56
CA LEU A 385 -2.96 17.25 -0.83
C LEU A 385 -4.27 16.73 -1.40
N GLU A 386 -4.25 15.49 -1.81
CA GLU A 386 -5.42 14.77 -2.28
C GLU A 386 -6.09 14.04 -1.11
N PHE A 387 -7.37 14.34 -0.88
CA PHE A 387 -8.21 13.71 0.13
C PHE A 387 -9.36 12.99 -0.55
N THR A 388 -9.31 11.66 -0.61
CA THR A 388 -10.40 10.82 -1.12
C THR A 388 -11.10 10.12 0.03
N PRO A 389 -12.20 10.68 0.59
CA PRO A 389 -12.94 10.05 1.68
C PRO A 389 -13.44 8.67 1.24
N VAL A 390 -13.27 7.66 2.10
CA VAL A 390 -13.51 6.25 1.74
C VAL A 390 -14.96 5.95 1.41
N ASP A 391 -15.90 6.57 2.11
CA ASP A 391 -17.35 6.45 1.84
C ASP A 391 -17.71 7.02 0.47
N ILE A 392 -17.11 8.15 0.09
CA ILE A 392 -17.30 8.78 -1.23
C ILE A 392 -16.62 7.93 -2.33
N ALA A 393 -15.42 7.40 -2.07
CA ALA A 393 -14.74 6.50 -3.00
C ALA A 393 -15.55 5.21 -3.24
N ALA A 394 -16.12 4.62 -2.19
CA ALA A 394 -16.98 3.45 -2.30
C ALA A 394 -18.25 3.76 -3.13
N ASN A 395 -18.85 4.93 -2.94
CA ASN A 395 -19.98 5.37 -3.76
C ASN A 395 -19.60 5.59 -5.22
N ALA A 396 -18.42 6.21 -5.50
CA ALA A 396 -17.92 6.35 -6.86
C ALA A 396 -17.71 4.98 -7.54
N ILE A 397 -17.12 4.01 -6.82
CA ILE A 397 -16.96 2.63 -7.29
C ILE A 397 -18.32 2.01 -7.59
N TYR A 398 -19.29 2.13 -6.67
CA TYR A 398 -20.66 1.64 -6.90
C TYR A 398 -21.25 2.24 -8.16
N LYS A 399 -21.13 3.56 -8.38
CA LYS A 399 -21.61 4.23 -9.59
C LYS A 399 -20.94 3.71 -10.87
N ILE A 400 -19.64 3.44 -10.86
CA ILE A 400 -18.93 2.87 -12.01
C ILE A 400 -19.38 1.43 -12.28
N VAL A 401 -19.57 0.62 -11.23
CA VAL A 401 -19.98 -0.78 -11.36
C VAL A 401 -21.42 -0.90 -11.90
N THR A 402 -22.31 -0.03 -11.44
CA THR A 402 -23.73 -0.04 -11.82
C THR A 402 -24.06 0.81 -13.05
N ASN A 403 -23.08 1.51 -13.62
CA ASN A 403 -23.21 2.28 -14.84
C ASN A 403 -21.99 1.99 -15.72
N PHE A 404 -22.00 0.91 -16.47
CA PHE A 404 -20.82 0.46 -17.19
C PHE A 404 -20.73 0.98 -18.62
N SER A 405 -19.51 1.08 -19.11
CA SER A 405 -19.16 1.36 -20.50
C SER A 405 -18.42 0.16 -21.10
N LYS A 406 -18.64 -0.17 -22.35
CA LYS A 406 -17.97 -1.31 -23.00
C LYS A 406 -16.54 -0.98 -23.46
N THR A 407 -16.23 0.27 -23.73
CA THR A 407 -14.94 0.69 -24.29
C THR A 407 -13.97 1.19 -23.23
N ASN A 408 -14.48 1.81 -22.17
CA ASN A 408 -13.64 2.41 -21.12
C ASN A 408 -13.36 1.40 -20.02
N ARG A 409 -12.10 1.01 -19.89
CA ARG A 409 -11.68 -0.08 -19.01
C ARG A 409 -10.92 0.36 -17.78
N ILE A 410 -10.43 1.61 -17.75
CA ILE A 410 -9.68 2.18 -16.63
C ILE A 410 -10.36 3.46 -16.17
N PHE A 411 -10.41 3.63 -14.85
CA PHE A 411 -10.96 4.81 -14.17
C PHE A 411 -9.99 5.29 -13.09
N HIS A 412 -9.81 6.61 -12.99
CA HIS A 412 -9.05 7.27 -11.93
C HIS A 412 -10.00 7.75 -10.82
N VAL A 413 -10.17 6.92 -9.79
CA VAL A 413 -11.18 7.13 -8.73
C VAL A 413 -10.54 7.86 -7.55
N TYR A 414 -10.40 9.17 -7.65
CA TYR A 414 -9.89 10.01 -6.57
C TYR A 414 -10.55 11.40 -6.59
N ASN A 415 -10.56 12.05 -5.45
CA ASN A 415 -11.10 13.39 -5.33
C ASN A 415 -10.12 14.42 -5.90
N HIS A 416 -10.52 15.10 -6.96
CA HIS A 416 -9.72 16.13 -7.62
C HIS A 416 -9.81 17.51 -6.95
N ASN A 417 -10.70 17.69 -5.96
CA ASN A 417 -10.79 18.87 -5.14
C ASN A 417 -9.71 18.81 -4.05
N VAL A 418 -8.54 19.34 -4.37
CA VAL A 418 -7.35 19.27 -3.52
C VAL A 418 -7.27 20.44 -2.55
N VAL A 419 -6.52 20.26 -1.48
CA VAL A 419 -6.21 21.29 -0.47
C VAL A 419 -4.72 21.56 -0.52
N THR A 420 -4.28 22.81 -0.35
CA THR A 420 -2.84 23.10 -0.26
C THR A 420 -2.30 22.65 1.10
N LEU A 421 -1.02 22.32 1.15
CA LEU A 421 -0.37 22.01 2.43
C LEU A 421 -0.39 23.22 3.36
N LYS A 422 -0.33 24.43 2.81
CA LYS A 422 -0.49 25.69 3.54
C LYS A 422 -1.84 25.76 4.28
N ASP A 423 -2.96 25.59 3.54
CA ASP A 423 -4.30 25.63 4.14
C ASP A 423 -4.46 24.57 5.23
N TYR A 424 -3.91 23.38 5.00
CA TYR A 424 -3.93 22.30 5.98
C TYR A 424 -3.16 22.66 7.27
N PHE A 425 -1.96 23.28 7.15
CA PHE A 425 -1.20 23.72 8.31
C PHE A 425 -1.78 24.93 9.02
N ASP A 426 -2.46 25.82 8.31
CA ASP A 426 -3.16 26.93 8.95
C ASP A 426 -4.28 26.42 9.87
N ILE A 427 -5.00 25.37 9.46
CA ILE A 427 -5.98 24.69 10.32
C ILE A 427 -5.29 24.02 11.52
N ILE A 428 -4.13 23.36 11.35
CA ILE A 428 -3.37 22.78 12.47
C ILE A 428 -3.01 23.83 13.53
N LYS A 429 -2.62 25.04 13.10
CA LYS A 429 -2.33 26.16 14.03
C LYS A 429 -3.56 26.59 14.82
N GLU A 430 -4.75 26.59 14.22
CA GLU A 430 -6.01 26.89 14.91
C GLU A 430 -6.29 25.89 16.05
N PHE A 431 -5.80 24.65 15.94
CA PHE A 431 -5.84 23.65 17.01
C PHE A 431 -4.79 23.85 18.12
N GLY A 432 -4.02 24.94 18.07
CA GLY A 432 -3.04 25.32 19.10
C GLY A 432 -1.66 24.68 18.93
N TYR A 433 -1.39 24.02 17.80
CA TYR A 433 -0.05 23.52 17.51
C TYR A 433 0.85 24.66 17.03
N LYS A 434 2.06 24.74 17.61
CA LYS A 434 3.08 25.66 17.14
C LYS A 434 3.70 25.07 15.87
N MET A 435 3.37 25.68 14.73
CA MET A 435 3.89 25.31 13.43
C MET A 435 4.61 26.51 12.83
N GLU A 436 5.89 26.37 12.60
CA GLU A 436 6.73 27.43 12.02
C GLU A 436 7.13 27.05 10.59
N VAL A 437 7.00 27.99 9.69
CA VAL A 437 7.51 27.86 8.32
C VAL A 437 8.97 28.26 8.32
N VAL A 438 9.84 27.37 7.89
CA VAL A 438 11.29 27.60 7.95
C VAL A 438 11.95 27.45 6.56
N PRO A 439 13.07 28.16 6.32
CA PRO A 439 13.90 27.91 5.15
C PRO A 439 14.38 26.46 5.12
N GLU A 440 14.60 25.92 3.93
CA GLU A 440 15.05 24.54 3.72
C GLU A 440 16.32 24.18 4.52
N THR A 441 17.26 25.12 4.61
CA THR A 441 18.52 24.92 5.35
C THR A 441 18.31 24.65 6.84
N ILE A 442 17.35 25.32 7.47
CA ILE A 442 16.97 25.12 8.87
C ILE A 442 16.27 23.78 9.03
N PHE A 443 15.34 23.46 8.13
CA PHE A 443 14.64 22.17 8.13
C PHE A 443 15.62 20.99 8.05
N LYS A 444 16.55 21.01 7.08
CA LYS A 444 17.56 19.97 6.88
C LYS A 444 18.42 19.77 8.13
N LYS A 445 18.87 20.85 8.75
CA LYS A 445 19.64 20.78 9.98
C LYS A 445 18.88 20.10 11.11
N GLN A 446 17.63 20.50 11.36
CA GLN A 446 16.82 19.93 12.44
C GLN A 446 16.47 18.47 12.18
N ILE A 447 16.11 18.10 10.95
CA ILE A 447 15.85 16.68 10.59
C ILE A 447 17.11 15.83 10.82
N SER A 448 18.28 16.30 10.36
CA SER A 448 19.56 15.60 10.60
C SER A 448 19.85 15.39 12.09
N GLU A 449 19.61 16.40 12.93
CA GLU A 449 19.80 16.30 14.38
C GLU A 449 18.81 15.32 15.03
N ILE A 450 17.54 15.27 14.57
CA ILE A 450 16.54 14.33 15.08
C ILE A 450 16.92 12.90 14.68
N LEU A 451 17.35 12.67 13.44
CA LEU A 451 17.74 11.35 12.94
C LEU A 451 18.97 10.78 13.66
N LYS A 452 19.90 11.65 14.11
CA LYS A 452 21.10 11.25 14.86
C LYS A 452 20.84 11.00 16.35
N ASN A 453 19.68 11.39 16.87
CA ASN A 453 19.37 11.29 18.30
C ASN A 453 18.49 10.07 18.61
N GLU A 454 19.12 8.95 19.00
CA GLU A 454 18.43 7.68 19.35
C GLU A 454 17.43 7.80 20.51
N GLN A 455 17.56 8.80 21.38
CA GLN A 455 16.65 9.00 22.51
C GLN A 455 15.31 9.63 22.10
N LYS A 456 15.25 10.31 20.96
CA LYS A 456 13.99 10.80 20.39
C LYS A 456 13.36 9.71 19.53
N LYS A 457 12.72 8.72 20.13
CA LYS A 457 11.96 7.65 19.47
C LYS A 457 10.75 8.21 18.69
N ILE A 458 10.99 8.99 17.65
CA ILE A 458 9.98 9.45 16.72
C ILE A 458 9.95 8.43 15.59
N ASN A 459 8.79 7.93 15.22
CA ASN A 459 8.66 7.04 14.06
C ASN A 459 8.86 7.86 12.78
N LEU A 460 10.10 7.87 12.26
CA LEU A 460 10.52 8.65 11.10
C LEU A 460 10.39 7.90 9.77
N GLN A 461 9.99 6.62 9.82
CA GLN A 461 10.01 5.72 8.66
C GLN A 461 9.38 6.34 7.40
N ASN A 462 8.21 6.96 7.55
CA ASN A 462 7.46 7.53 6.43
C ASN A 462 8.00 8.87 5.91
N ILE A 463 8.86 9.55 6.67
CA ILE A 463 9.58 10.73 6.18
C ILE A 463 10.92 10.34 5.56
N VAL A 464 11.63 9.40 6.17
CA VAL A 464 12.94 8.94 5.65
C VAL A 464 12.79 8.42 4.22
N SER A 465 11.69 7.73 3.91
CA SER A 465 11.41 7.27 2.55
C SER A 465 11.23 8.38 1.50
N ASP A 466 10.89 9.58 1.93
CA ASP A 466 10.70 10.75 1.06
C ASP A 466 11.90 11.73 1.08
N LEU A 467 12.85 11.51 2.00
CA LEU A 467 14.08 12.31 2.05
C LEU A 467 15.07 11.84 0.98
N ASP A 468 15.62 12.79 0.26
CA ASP A 468 16.83 12.53 -0.50
C ASP A 468 18.08 12.57 0.41
N ASN A 469 19.23 12.32 -0.19
CA ASN A 469 20.51 12.26 0.48
C ASN A 469 20.98 13.60 1.11
N ASN A 470 20.31 14.69 0.74
CA ASN A 470 20.57 16.03 1.28
C ASN A 470 19.50 16.44 2.31
N TYR A 471 18.72 15.48 2.83
CA TYR A 471 17.57 15.73 3.71
C TYR A 471 16.49 16.64 3.10
N HIS A 472 16.40 16.69 1.77
CA HIS A 472 15.33 17.39 1.07
C HIS A 472 14.14 16.44 0.90
N LEU A 473 12.94 16.90 1.26
CA LEU A 473 11.70 16.16 1.03
C LEU A 473 11.26 16.32 -0.42
N ASN A 474 11.39 15.25 -1.19
CA ASN A 474 11.06 15.28 -2.61
C ASN A 474 9.59 14.94 -2.85
N TYR A 475 8.73 15.97 -2.83
CA TYR A 475 7.31 15.85 -3.20
C TYR A 475 7.03 16.20 -4.67
N ASN A 476 8.05 16.68 -5.40
CA ASN A 476 7.89 17.03 -6.81
C ASN A 476 7.67 15.78 -7.65
N SER A 477 6.65 15.82 -8.50
CA SER A 477 6.35 14.79 -9.48
C SER A 477 6.63 15.31 -10.89
N ASP A 478 7.31 14.49 -11.71
CA ASP A 478 7.45 14.70 -13.15
C ASP A 478 6.16 14.31 -13.89
N ILE A 479 5.18 13.78 -13.16
CA ILE A 479 3.94 13.24 -13.70
C ILE A 479 2.76 14.06 -13.21
N ILE A 480 1.92 14.49 -14.15
CA ILE A 480 0.65 15.15 -13.88
C ILE A 480 -0.45 14.11 -14.00
N LEU A 481 -1.07 13.77 -12.88
CA LEU A 481 -2.20 12.86 -12.88
C LEU A 481 -3.45 13.58 -13.41
N ASN A 482 -4.09 13.01 -14.43
CA ASN A 482 -5.32 13.52 -15.03
C ASN A 482 -6.45 12.49 -14.86
N SER A 483 -7.62 12.95 -14.40
CA SER A 483 -8.83 12.14 -14.22
C SER A 483 -10.05 12.74 -14.93
N ASN A 484 -9.84 13.61 -15.90
CA ASN A 484 -10.93 14.31 -16.59
C ASN A 484 -11.96 13.37 -17.20
N PHE A 485 -11.51 12.23 -17.74
CA PHE A 485 -12.42 11.21 -18.24
C PHE A 485 -13.31 10.67 -17.13
N THR A 486 -12.74 10.19 -16.01
CA THR A 486 -13.51 9.62 -14.89
C THR A 486 -14.43 10.66 -14.25
N ILE A 487 -13.99 11.91 -14.10
CA ILE A 487 -14.83 13.01 -13.59
C ILE A 487 -16.07 13.19 -14.46
N ASN A 488 -15.90 13.29 -15.78
CA ASN A 488 -17.00 13.47 -16.71
C ASN A 488 -17.93 12.24 -16.76
N TYR A 489 -17.36 11.04 -16.65
CA TYR A 489 -18.12 9.80 -16.56
C TYR A 489 -19.00 9.79 -15.31
N LEU A 490 -18.42 10.05 -14.15
CA LEU A 490 -19.15 10.06 -12.87
C LEU A 490 -20.25 11.15 -12.84
N LYS A 491 -20.01 12.33 -13.44
CA LYS A 491 -21.05 13.38 -13.60
C LYS A 491 -22.25 12.85 -14.39
N LYS A 492 -22.03 12.08 -15.47
CA LYS A 492 -23.14 11.44 -16.21
C LYS A 492 -23.89 10.40 -15.35
N CYS A 493 -23.18 9.75 -14.39
CA CYS A 493 -23.77 8.83 -13.40
C CYS A 493 -24.38 9.56 -12.18
N LYS A 494 -24.57 10.88 -12.26
CA LYS A 494 -25.10 11.73 -11.17
C LYS A 494 -24.25 11.69 -9.90
N PHE A 495 -22.93 11.66 -10.06
CA PHE A 495 -21.98 11.71 -8.96
C PHE A 495 -21.02 12.89 -9.16
N ASN A 496 -20.73 13.62 -8.08
CA ASN A 496 -19.72 14.66 -8.03
C ASN A 496 -18.84 14.46 -6.80
N TRP A 497 -17.55 14.68 -6.97
CA TRP A 497 -16.62 14.70 -5.85
C TRP A 497 -16.91 15.91 -4.94
N PRO A 498 -16.90 15.72 -3.61
CA PRO A 498 -17.15 16.80 -2.67
C PRO A 498 -15.94 17.74 -2.55
N GLU A 499 -16.21 19.01 -2.25
CA GLU A 499 -15.20 19.91 -1.72
C GLU A 499 -14.75 19.46 -0.33
N ILE A 500 -13.46 19.63 -0.04
CA ILE A 500 -12.87 19.29 1.25
C ILE A 500 -12.97 20.52 2.17
N SER A 501 -13.89 20.48 3.11
CA SER A 501 -14.14 21.59 4.04
C SER A 501 -13.14 21.61 5.20
N ASN A 502 -12.93 22.82 5.77
CA ASN A 502 -12.13 22.97 7.00
C ASN A 502 -12.67 22.10 8.15
N ASN A 503 -13.99 21.96 8.27
CA ASN A 503 -14.59 21.08 9.29
C ASN A 503 -14.21 19.60 9.11
N TYR A 504 -14.10 19.11 7.89
CA TYR A 504 -13.62 17.76 7.63
C TYR A 504 -12.15 17.61 8.02
N ILE A 505 -11.30 18.57 7.64
CA ILE A 505 -9.88 18.59 8.01
C ILE A 505 -9.72 18.67 9.53
N SER A 506 -10.53 19.48 10.20
CA SER A 506 -10.54 19.60 11.66
C SER A 506 -10.79 18.26 12.37
N LYS A 507 -11.80 17.49 11.92
CA LYS A 507 -12.06 16.15 12.45
C LYS A 507 -10.88 15.21 12.24
N PHE A 508 -10.21 15.34 11.10
CA PHE A 508 -9.04 14.55 10.78
C PHE A 508 -7.83 14.90 11.69
N ILE A 509 -7.62 16.19 11.98
CA ILE A 509 -6.59 16.63 12.94
C ILE A 509 -6.88 16.13 14.35
N GLU A 510 -8.15 16.18 14.80
CA GLU A 510 -8.54 15.60 16.10
C GLU A 510 -8.25 14.10 16.20
N LEU A 511 -8.42 13.36 15.09
CA LEU A 511 -8.07 11.95 15.02
C LEU A 511 -6.56 11.74 15.21
N ILE A 512 -5.74 12.49 14.48
CA ILE A 512 -4.28 12.45 14.60
C ILE A 512 -3.83 12.81 16.04
N ARG A 513 -4.47 13.83 16.64
CA ARG A 513 -4.15 14.28 18.00
C ARG A 513 -4.29 13.20 19.07
N LYS A 514 -5.22 12.26 18.89
CA LYS A 514 -5.42 11.13 19.82
C LYS A 514 -4.31 10.08 19.74
N GLU A 515 -3.57 10.07 18.65
CA GLU A 515 -2.50 9.10 18.36
C GLU A 515 -1.09 9.65 18.62
N ILE A 516 -0.94 10.98 18.75
CA ILE A 516 0.32 11.66 19.10
C ILE A 516 0.50 11.69 20.62
#